data_9ccb53422a83c4570d98b795bd35e18d
#
_entry.id   9ccb53422a83c4570d98b795bd35e18d
#
_cell.length_a   1.000
_cell.length_b   1.000
_cell.length_c   1.000
_cell.angle_alpha   90.00
_cell.angle_beta   90.00
_cell.angle_gamma   90.00
#
_symmetry.space_group_name_H-M   'P 1'
#
loop_
_entity.id
_entity.type
_entity.pdbx_description
1 polymer ?
#
loop_
_entity_poly.entity_id
_entity_poly.type
_entity_poly.pdbx_seq_one_letter_code
_entity_poly.pdbx_strand_id
1 'polypeptide(L)'
;FDPDSRTLFYTTDNTAFRDLMAINIETGESEMLLRDARIGELVFNRTDRSLWGVRHLNGIATIVRLPYPYEEWNQVKSFEYGVVPSDLDLSPDGKLLAATFSDVTGNQTLGILDVAQLLAGNATPRRSFDFGLAVPEGFVFSPDGQFLFGSSYYTGVSNIFRYELATGEIEAVSNVETGLFRPIPLEDGSIIAFRYGGDGFTPVQFDPKPLDDLGTIRFMGNEVIRKHPQLSEWQVGSPADISLDDVVTSEGEYRPSGNIGLESMYPIIEGYKDSASLGMRFNFSDALRLDTLSLSAGYSLDGELPSKERPNISIEYKHT
;
A
#
# COMPACT_ATOMS: atom_id res chain seq x y z
N PHE A 1 10.07 10.67 -14.82
CA PHE A 1 11.32 11.37 -15.15
C PHE A 1 11.40 11.65 -16.63
N ASP A 2 11.67 12.89 -17.02
CA ASP A 2 11.97 13.33 -18.38
C ASP A 2 13.50 13.32 -18.57
N PRO A 3 14.06 12.39 -19.33
CA PRO A 3 15.50 12.29 -19.51
C PRO A 3 16.09 13.46 -20.33
N ASP A 4 15.31 14.06 -21.24
CA ASP A 4 15.77 15.10 -22.14
C ASP A 4 15.93 16.45 -21.43
N SER A 5 14.97 16.82 -20.60
CA SER A 5 15.02 18.03 -19.80
C SER A 5 15.65 17.82 -18.42
N ARG A 6 16.03 16.58 -18.06
CA ARG A 6 16.56 16.20 -16.74
C ARG A 6 15.60 16.56 -15.60
N THR A 7 14.29 16.50 -15.87
CA THR A 7 13.24 16.90 -14.94
C THR A 7 12.62 15.67 -14.26
N LEU A 8 12.64 15.67 -12.93
CA LEU A 8 11.91 14.72 -12.12
C LEU A 8 10.56 15.32 -11.69
N PHE A 9 9.48 14.64 -12.01
CA PHE A 9 8.14 15.01 -11.55
C PHE A 9 7.83 14.24 -10.27
N TYR A 10 7.28 14.92 -9.28
CA TYR A 10 6.93 14.34 -8.00
C TYR A 10 5.72 15.04 -7.38
N THR A 11 5.18 14.46 -6.35
CA THR A 11 4.09 15.05 -5.59
C THR A 11 4.53 15.32 -4.16
N THR A 12 4.01 16.39 -3.58
CA THR A 12 4.23 16.74 -2.19
C THR A 12 2.91 17.05 -1.52
N ASP A 13 2.75 16.57 -0.28
CA ASP A 13 1.55 16.88 0.50
C ASP A 13 1.67 18.30 1.07
N ASN A 14 0.59 19.06 0.94
CA ASN A 14 0.40 20.30 1.67
C ASN A 14 -0.57 20.05 2.85
N THR A 15 -0.98 21.10 3.54
CA THR A 15 -1.88 20.96 4.70
C THR A 15 -3.30 20.51 4.34
N ALA A 16 -3.66 20.51 3.06
CA ALA A 16 -5.01 20.17 2.58
C ALA A 16 -4.98 19.00 1.59
N PHE A 17 -4.13 19.08 0.55
CA PHE A 17 -4.09 18.11 -0.54
C PHE A 17 -2.65 17.97 -1.07
N ARG A 18 -2.53 17.22 -2.17
CA ARG A 18 -1.28 16.93 -2.83
C ARG A 18 -1.03 17.88 -4.01
N ASP A 19 0.15 18.51 -4.03
CA ASP A 19 0.62 19.36 -5.12
C ASP A 19 1.45 18.55 -6.11
N LEU A 20 1.44 18.97 -7.39
CA LEU A 20 2.32 18.44 -8.41
C LEU A 20 3.52 19.37 -8.59
N MET A 21 4.71 18.80 -8.51
CA MET A 21 5.99 19.48 -8.53
C MET A 21 6.90 18.95 -9.63
N ALA A 22 7.81 19.80 -10.10
CA ALA A 22 8.92 19.42 -10.95
C ALA A 22 10.24 19.89 -10.33
N ILE A 23 11.31 19.12 -10.52
CA ILE A 23 12.66 19.52 -10.13
C ILE A 23 13.64 19.14 -11.24
N ASN A 24 14.48 20.09 -11.65
CA ASN A 24 15.60 19.77 -12.50
C ASN A 24 16.71 19.15 -11.64
N ILE A 25 17.10 17.90 -11.94
CA ILE A 25 18.04 17.13 -11.12
C ILE A 25 19.49 17.61 -11.26
N GLU A 26 19.82 18.45 -12.26
CA GLU A 26 21.16 19.00 -12.45
C GLU A 26 21.33 20.34 -11.72
N THR A 27 20.32 21.21 -11.80
CA THR A 27 20.36 22.52 -11.18
C THR A 27 19.82 22.53 -9.76
N GLY A 28 18.96 21.57 -9.40
CA GLY A 28 18.23 21.52 -8.14
C GLY A 28 17.07 22.52 -8.06
N GLU A 29 16.79 23.26 -9.13
CA GLU A 29 15.66 24.19 -9.20
C GLU A 29 14.35 23.41 -9.23
N SER A 30 13.41 23.76 -8.36
CA SER A 30 12.08 23.16 -8.29
C SER A 30 10.99 24.18 -8.48
N GLU A 31 9.91 23.76 -9.12
CA GLU A 31 8.72 24.56 -9.35
C GLU A 31 7.43 23.77 -9.05
N MET A 32 6.39 24.50 -8.67
CA MET A 32 5.06 23.94 -8.52
C MET A 32 4.34 24.04 -9.85
N LEU A 33 3.96 22.89 -10.42
CA LEU A 33 3.20 22.82 -11.66
C LEU A 33 1.71 23.04 -11.40
N LEU A 34 1.14 22.28 -10.47
CA LEU A 34 -0.27 22.39 -10.10
C LEU A 34 -0.44 22.31 -8.59
N ARG A 35 -1.16 23.28 -8.04
CA ARG A 35 -1.57 23.28 -6.64
C ARG A 35 -2.83 22.42 -6.44
N ASP A 36 -2.91 21.71 -5.32
CA ASP A 36 -4.06 20.88 -4.94
C ASP A 36 -4.49 19.90 -6.06
N ALA A 37 -3.51 19.41 -6.82
CA ALA A 37 -3.75 18.54 -7.98
C ALA A 37 -4.46 17.24 -7.60
N ARG A 38 -4.19 16.70 -6.40
CA ARG A 38 -4.71 15.42 -5.91
C ARG A 38 -4.36 14.23 -6.82
N ILE A 39 -3.25 14.34 -7.55
CA ILE A 39 -2.77 13.36 -8.50
C ILE A 39 -1.60 12.61 -7.85
N GLY A 40 -1.61 11.30 -7.97
CA GLY A 40 -0.52 10.40 -7.61
C GLY A 40 -0.19 9.46 -8.77
N GLU A 41 0.59 8.42 -8.51
CA GLU A 41 0.94 7.38 -9.49
C GLU A 41 1.46 7.97 -10.81
N LEU A 42 2.43 8.89 -10.70
CA LEU A 42 2.90 9.66 -11.85
C LEU A 42 3.76 8.80 -12.78
N VAL A 43 3.43 8.80 -14.07
CA VAL A 43 4.26 8.25 -15.14
C VAL A 43 4.42 9.26 -16.28
N PHE A 44 5.61 9.29 -16.87
CA PHE A 44 5.96 10.21 -17.95
C PHE A 44 5.94 9.46 -19.30
N ASN A 45 5.18 10.00 -20.25
CA ASN A 45 5.17 9.50 -21.62
C ASN A 45 6.30 10.16 -22.42
N ARG A 46 7.32 9.39 -22.78
CA ARG A 46 8.48 9.90 -23.52
C ARG A 46 8.14 10.32 -24.95
N THR A 47 7.05 9.80 -25.55
CA THR A 47 6.71 10.04 -26.97
C THR A 47 6.04 11.39 -27.20
N ASP A 48 5.23 11.85 -26.26
CA ASP A 48 4.46 13.10 -26.37
C ASP A 48 4.70 14.06 -25.19
N ARG A 49 5.61 13.69 -24.27
CA ARG A 49 5.99 14.44 -23.10
C ARG A 49 4.85 14.74 -22.14
N SER A 50 3.76 13.97 -22.19
CA SER A 50 2.68 14.12 -21.24
C SER A 50 2.97 13.37 -19.93
N LEU A 51 2.46 13.90 -18.82
CA LEU A 51 2.38 13.17 -17.56
C LEU A 51 1.02 12.47 -17.48
N TRP A 52 1.02 11.29 -16.91
CA TRP A 52 -0.17 10.55 -16.56
C TRP A 52 -0.18 10.28 -15.07
N GLY A 53 -1.35 10.13 -14.49
CA GLY A 53 -1.47 9.81 -13.08
C GLY A 53 -2.89 9.46 -12.68
N VAL A 54 -3.08 9.16 -11.41
CA VAL A 54 -4.39 8.86 -10.82
C VAL A 54 -4.79 9.98 -9.88
N ARG A 55 -5.93 10.60 -10.18
CA ARG A 55 -6.54 11.60 -9.33
C ARG A 55 -7.61 10.97 -8.46
N HIS A 56 -7.56 11.26 -7.16
CA HIS A 56 -8.56 10.79 -6.20
C HIS A 56 -9.44 11.96 -5.73
N LEU A 57 -10.75 11.78 -5.89
CA LEU A 57 -11.73 12.75 -5.41
C LEU A 57 -13.00 12.04 -4.94
N ASN A 58 -13.38 12.23 -3.68
CA ASN A 58 -14.59 11.68 -3.09
C ASN A 58 -14.76 10.15 -3.30
N GLY A 59 -13.67 9.40 -3.15
CA GLY A 59 -13.67 7.95 -3.33
C GLY A 59 -13.66 7.47 -4.79
N ILE A 60 -13.66 8.39 -5.74
CA ILE A 60 -13.55 8.07 -7.17
C ILE A 60 -12.09 8.24 -7.62
N ALA A 61 -11.55 7.19 -8.23
CA ALA A 61 -10.26 7.22 -8.89
C ALA A 61 -10.44 7.54 -10.38
N THR A 62 -9.60 8.43 -10.88
CA THR A 62 -9.65 8.91 -12.27
C THR A 62 -8.25 8.91 -12.86
N ILE A 63 -8.03 8.19 -13.96
CA ILE A 63 -6.81 8.35 -14.75
C ILE A 63 -6.90 9.71 -15.45
N VAL A 64 -5.85 10.50 -15.29
CA VAL A 64 -5.70 11.84 -15.86
C VAL A 64 -4.44 11.92 -16.70
N ARG A 65 -4.44 12.82 -17.69
CA ARG A 65 -3.30 13.14 -18.53
C ARG A 65 -3.03 14.65 -18.48
N LEU A 66 -1.79 15.02 -18.28
CA LEU A 66 -1.32 16.39 -18.27
C LEU A 66 -0.41 16.60 -19.50
N PRO A 67 -0.89 17.24 -20.56
CA PRO A 67 -0.04 17.57 -21.69
C PRO A 67 1.02 18.60 -21.30
N TYR A 68 2.17 18.57 -21.96
CA TYR A 68 3.15 19.65 -21.83
C TYR A 68 2.52 21.00 -22.22
N PRO A 69 2.72 22.09 -21.49
CA PRO A 69 3.67 22.33 -20.39
C PRO A 69 3.12 22.06 -18.97
N TYR A 70 2.11 21.21 -18.79
CA TYR A 70 1.55 20.74 -17.51
C TYR A 70 0.71 21.77 -16.74
N GLU A 71 0.14 22.74 -17.45
CA GLU A 71 -0.69 23.81 -16.85
C GLU A 71 -2.05 23.31 -16.36
N GLU A 72 -2.56 22.24 -16.98
CA GLU A 72 -3.85 21.64 -16.64
C GLU A 72 -3.82 20.12 -16.82
N TRP A 73 -4.76 19.47 -16.16
CA TRP A 73 -5.00 18.04 -16.35
C TRP A 73 -6.29 17.78 -17.11
N ASN A 74 -6.27 16.78 -17.97
CA ASN A 74 -7.44 16.30 -18.71
C ASN A 74 -7.91 14.97 -18.12
N GLN A 75 -9.22 14.83 -17.92
CA GLN A 75 -9.81 13.55 -17.52
C GLN A 75 -9.70 12.55 -18.70
N VAL A 76 -9.16 11.37 -18.42
CA VAL A 76 -9.12 10.27 -19.36
C VAL A 76 -10.21 9.26 -19.04
N LYS A 77 -10.21 8.71 -17.82
CA LYS A 77 -11.20 7.72 -17.40
C LYS A 77 -11.43 7.78 -15.89
N SER A 78 -12.69 7.96 -15.49
CA SER A 78 -13.13 7.72 -14.10
C SER A 78 -13.63 6.29 -13.95
N PHE A 79 -13.29 5.68 -12.84
CA PHE A 79 -13.71 4.33 -12.48
C PHE A 79 -14.91 4.38 -11.53
N GLU A 80 -15.59 3.26 -11.38
CA GLU A 80 -16.66 3.11 -10.40
C GLU A 80 -16.09 3.19 -8.97
N TYR A 81 -16.97 3.51 -8.02
CA TYR A 81 -16.59 3.55 -6.62
C TYR A 81 -16.01 2.20 -6.17
N GLY A 82 -14.83 2.26 -5.53
CA GLY A 82 -14.13 1.07 -5.04
C GLY A 82 -13.21 0.40 -6.05
N VAL A 83 -13.20 0.84 -7.32
CA VAL A 83 -12.17 0.40 -8.29
C VAL A 83 -11.06 1.44 -8.33
N VAL A 84 -9.85 1.03 -7.96
CA VAL A 84 -8.69 1.93 -7.84
C VAL A 84 -7.55 1.43 -8.72
N PRO A 85 -7.21 2.16 -9.81
CA PRO A 85 -5.96 1.95 -10.51
C PRO A 85 -4.78 2.51 -9.70
N SER A 86 -3.65 1.82 -9.73
CA SER A 86 -2.39 2.21 -9.11
C SER A 86 -1.20 1.73 -9.95
N ASP A 87 0.01 2.10 -9.56
CA ASP A 87 1.26 1.65 -10.18
C ASP A 87 1.25 1.78 -11.72
N LEU A 88 0.96 2.99 -12.20
CA LEU A 88 0.93 3.24 -13.64
C LEU A 88 2.32 3.17 -14.25
N ASP A 89 2.45 2.51 -15.40
CA ASP A 89 3.62 2.62 -16.26
C ASP A 89 3.22 2.64 -17.74
N LEU A 90 4.03 3.30 -18.57
CA LEU A 90 3.80 3.41 -20.01
C LEU A 90 4.86 2.66 -20.80
N SER A 91 4.43 1.95 -21.83
CA SER A 91 5.36 1.30 -22.76
C SER A 91 6.32 2.32 -23.38
N PRO A 92 7.55 1.91 -23.77
CA PRO A 92 8.55 2.82 -24.35
C PRO A 92 8.03 3.56 -25.60
N ASP A 93 7.12 2.96 -26.36
CA ASP A 93 6.48 3.57 -27.54
C ASP A 93 5.22 4.40 -27.22
N GLY A 94 4.84 4.49 -25.92
CA GLY A 94 3.71 5.27 -25.43
C GLY A 94 2.33 4.73 -25.83
N LYS A 95 2.23 3.51 -26.37
CA LYS A 95 0.96 2.97 -26.86
C LYS A 95 0.20 2.13 -25.85
N LEU A 96 0.89 1.59 -24.84
CA LEU A 96 0.30 0.78 -23.79
C LEU A 96 0.49 1.45 -22.43
N LEU A 97 -0.54 1.32 -21.59
CA LEU A 97 -0.50 1.71 -20.18
C LEU A 97 -0.72 0.44 -19.36
N ALA A 98 0.23 0.11 -18.49
CA ALA A 98 0.06 -0.88 -17.45
C ALA A 98 -0.46 -0.22 -16.18
N ALA A 99 -1.35 -0.90 -15.47
CA ALA A 99 -1.86 -0.48 -14.18
C ALA A 99 -2.28 -1.68 -13.35
N THR A 100 -2.15 -1.57 -12.04
CA THR A 100 -2.78 -2.50 -11.09
C THR A 100 -4.17 -1.96 -10.75
N PHE A 101 -5.17 -2.82 -10.75
CA PHE A 101 -6.54 -2.49 -10.35
C PHE A 101 -6.89 -3.27 -9.10
N SER A 102 -7.32 -2.57 -8.06
CA SER A 102 -7.95 -3.17 -6.89
C SER A 102 -9.45 -2.91 -6.90
N ASP A 103 -10.23 -3.87 -6.41
CA ASP A 103 -11.67 -3.74 -6.24
C ASP A 103 -12.07 -3.76 -4.75
N VAL A 104 -13.36 -3.59 -4.48
CA VAL A 104 -13.93 -3.57 -3.11
C VAL A 104 -13.77 -4.89 -2.36
N THR A 105 -13.50 -6.00 -3.04
CA THR A 105 -13.28 -7.30 -2.43
C THR A 105 -11.81 -7.54 -2.07
N GLY A 106 -10.93 -6.61 -2.46
CA GLY A 106 -9.49 -6.74 -2.28
C GLY A 106 -8.80 -7.53 -3.39
N ASN A 107 -9.54 -7.94 -4.43
CA ASN A 107 -8.94 -8.61 -5.59
C ASN A 107 -8.04 -7.66 -6.37
N GLN A 108 -6.89 -8.15 -6.80
CA GLN A 108 -5.84 -7.37 -7.47
C GLN A 108 -5.59 -7.92 -8.87
N THR A 109 -5.69 -7.05 -9.86
CA THR A 109 -5.51 -7.42 -11.27
C THR A 109 -4.50 -6.50 -11.94
N LEU A 110 -3.46 -7.04 -12.55
CA LEU A 110 -2.62 -6.31 -13.50
C LEU A 110 -3.38 -6.18 -14.82
N GLY A 111 -3.58 -4.96 -15.29
CA GLY A 111 -4.23 -4.68 -16.57
C GLY A 111 -3.32 -3.93 -17.53
N ILE A 112 -3.32 -4.32 -18.80
CA ILE A 112 -2.62 -3.62 -19.88
C ILE A 112 -3.66 -3.00 -20.81
N LEU A 113 -3.67 -1.67 -20.85
CA LEU A 113 -4.61 -0.86 -21.60
C LEU A 113 -3.96 -0.32 -22.87
N ASP A 114 -4.73 -0.23 -23.95
CA ASP A 114 -4.34 0.49 -25.17
C ASP A 114 -4.61 1.99 -24.95
N VAL A 115 -3.57 2.83 -25.06
CA VAL A 115 -3.65 4.26 -24.80
C VAL A 115 -4.63 4.97 -25.72
N ALA A 116 -4.70 4.58 -27.01
CA ALA A 116 -5.64 5.18 -27.94
C ALA A 116 -7.10 4.83 -27.60
N GLN A 117 -7.35 3.59 -27.20
CA GLN A 117 -8.67 3.15 -26.74
C GLN A 117 -9.05 3.86 -25.43
N LEU A 118 -8.11 3.98 -24.52
CA LEU A 118 -8.31 4.65 -23.23
C LEU A 118 -8.67 6.14 -23.43
N LEU A 119 -7.98 6.84 -24.33
CA LEU A 119 -8.30 8.22 -24.72
C LEU A 119 -9.66 8.34 -25.41
N ALA A 120 -10.13 7.28 -26.07
CA ALA A 120 -11.48 7.19 -26.63
C ALA A 120 -12.56 6.81 -25.58
N GLY A 121 -12.18 6.69 -24.28
CA GLY A 121 -13.08 6.36 -23.18
C GLY A 121 -13.24 4.88 -22.87
N ASN A 122 -12.58 3.99 -23.64
CA ASN A 122 -12.61 2.55 -23.43
C ASN A 122 -11.41 2.10 -22.58
N ALA A 123 -11.67 1.70 -21.34
CA ALA A 123 -10.67 1.19 -20.40
C ALA A 123 -10.72 -0.35 -20.25
N THR A 124 -11.23 -1.06 -21.26
CA THR A 124 -11.16 -2.52 -21.24
C THR A 124 -9.70 -2.96 -21.45
N PRO A 125 -9.12 -3.72 -20.52
CA PRO A 125 -7.76 -4.20 -20.70
C PRO A 125 -7.62 -5.09 -21.93
N ARG A 126 -6.59 -4.84 -22.72
CA ARG A 126 -6.21 -5.72 -23.84
C ARG A 126 -5.72 -7.08 -23.32
N ARG A 127 -5.06 -7.05 -22.16
CA ARG A 127 -4.55 -8.19 -21.43
C ARG A 127 -4.69 -7.92 -19.93
N SER A 128 -4.87 -8.98 -19.15
CA SER A 128 -4.89 -8.89 -17.69
C SER A 128 -4.38 -10.17 -17.05
N PHE A 129 -3.87 -10.05 -15.85
CA PHE A 129 -3.53 -11.16 -14.99
C PHE A 129 -4.13 -10.94 -13.60
N ASP A 130 -4.85 -11.94 -13.10
CA ASP A 130 -5.50 -11.90 -11.79
C ASP A 130 -4.54 -12.43 -10.72
N PHE A 131 -4.13 -11.55 -9.79
CA PHE A 131 -3.30 -11.91 -8.64
C PHE A 131 -4.12 -12.37 -7.43
N GLY A 132 -5.45 -12.32 -7.51
CA GLY A 132 -6.32 -12.58 -6.38
C GLY A 132 -6.05 -11.57 -5.25
N LEU A 133 -5.78 -12.04 -4.04
CA LEU A 133 -5.46 -11.20 -2.88
C LEU A 133 -3.96 -10.86 -2.75
N ALA A 134 -3.12 -11.41 -3.63
CA ALA A 134 -1.71 -11.03 -3.68
C ALA A 134 -1.57 -9.67 -4.38
N VAL A 135 -0.85 -8.74 -3.75
CA VAL A 135 -0.69 -7.39 -4.27
C VAL A 135 0.41 -7.39 -5.34
N PRO A 136 0.10 -7.10 -6.62
CA PRO A 136 1.11 -6.76 -7.61
C PRO A 136 1.57 -5.32 -7.37
N GLU A 137 2.88 -5.09 -7.33
CA GLU A 137 3.47 -3.78 -7.03
C GLU A 137 4.53 -3.42 -8.07
N GLY A 138 4.41 -2.21 -8.61
CA GLY A 138 5.43 -1.58 -9.45
C GLY A 138 5.73 -2.35 -10.73
N PHE A 139 4.71 -2.82 -11.45
CA PHE A 139 4.91 -3.45 -12.76
C PHE A 139 5.31 -2.40 -13.81
N VAL A 140 6.54 -2.49 -14.30
CA VAL A 140 7.14 -1.57 -15.27
C VAL A 140 7.55 -2.29 -16.55
N PHE A 141 7.42 -1.62 -17.68
CA PHE A 141 7.83 -2.17 -18.97
C PHE A 141 9.35 -2.35 -19.06
N SER A 142 9.77 -3.43 -19.72
CA SER A 142 11.15 -3.57 -20.17
C SER A 142 11.49 -2.52 -21.23
N PRO A 143 12.77 -2.12 -21.38
CA PRO A 143 13.18 -1.15 -22.39
C PRO A 143 12.81 -1.50 -23.82
N ASP A 144 12.73 -2.80 -24.15
CA ASP A 144 12.29 -3.30 -25.46
C ASP A 144 10.76 -3.40 -25.61
N GLY A 145 10.02 -3.18 -24.51
CA GLY A 145 8.56 -3.24 -24.49
C GLY A 145 7.97 -4.63 -24.65
N GLN A 146 8.74 -5.71 -24.47
CA GLN A 146 8.23 -7.07 -24.61
C GLN A 146 7.67 -7.64 -23.31
N PHE A 147 8.17 -7.17 -22.17
CA PHE A 147 7.83 -7.67 -20.85
C PHE A 147 7.39 -6.54 -19.92
N LEU A 148 6.67 -6.93 -18.87
CA LEU A 148 6.51 -6.16 -17.64
C LEU A 148 7.19 -6.91 -16.51
N PHE A 149 7.91 -6.18 -15.66
CA PHE A 149 8.50 -6.70 -14.44
C PHE A 149 7.89 -5.99 -13.24
N GLY A 150 7.49 -6.76 -12.24
CA GLY A 150 6.91 -6.24 -11.00
C GLY A 150 7.19 -7.15 -9.83
N SER A 151 6.84 -6.71 -8.64
CA SER A 151 6.92 -7.53 -7.43
C SER A 151 5.55 -7.96 -6.97
N SER A 152 5.45 -9.12 -6.33
CA SER A 152 4.22 -9.59 -5.70
C SER A 152 4.52 -10.65 -4.65
N TYR A 153 3.62 -10.73 -3.65
CA TYR A 153 3.57 -11.81 -2.66
C TYR A 153 2.89 -13.08 -3.20
N TYR A 154 2.65 -13.18 -4.49
CA TYR A 154 1.95 -14.31 -5.12
C TYR A 154 2.56 -15.69 -4.77
N THR A 155 3.85 -15.75 -4.49
CA THR A 155 4.57 -16.95 -4.01
C THR A 155 4.77 -16.96 -2.48
N GLY A 156 4.08 -16.10 -1.72
CA GLY A 156 4.17 -16.03 -0.27
C GLY A 156 5.26 -15.12 0.30
N VAL A 157 6.32 -14.84 -0.49
CA VAL A 157 7.34 -13.80 -0.26
C VAL A 157 7.35 -12.90 -1.47
N SER A 158 7.60 -11.61 -1.30
CA SER A 158 7.71 -10.69 -2.42
C SER A 158 8.87 -11.10 -3.33
N ASN A 159 8.54 -11.52 -4.53
CA ASN A 159 9.48 -11.89 -5.58
C ASN A 159 9.21 -11.08 -6.84
N ILE A 160 10.20 -11.04 -7.73
CA ILE A 160 10.05 -10.39 -9.03
C ILE A 160 9.43 -11.37 -10.02
N PHE A 161 8.39 -10.89 -10.68
CA PHE A 161 7.67 -11.59 -11.73
C PHE A 161 7.91 -10.90 -13.07
N ARG A 162 7.93 -11.70 -14.11
CA ARG A 162 7.94 -11.26 -15.50
C ARG A 162 6.61 -11.63 -16.16
N TYR A 163 5.93 -10.63 -16.71
CA TYR A 163 4.73 -10.84 -17.53
C TYR A 163 5.10 -10.63 -19.00
N GLU A 164 4.87 -11.63 -19.84
CA GLU A 164 5.13 -11.56 -21.27
C GLU A 164 3.91 -11.00 -22.02
N LEU A 165 4.09 -9.88 -22.72
CA LEU A 165 3.00 -9.19 -23.40
C LEU A 165 2.43 -9.98 -24.59
N ALA A 166 3.25 -10.78 -25.25
CA ALA A 166 2.83 -11.57 -26.42
C ALA A 166 1.90 -12.72 -26.03
N THR A 167 2.27 -13.49 -25.02
CA THR A 167 1.55 -14.69 -24.57
C THR A 167 0.53 -14.38 -23.48
N GLY A 168 0.81 -13.42 -22.60
CA GLY A 168 0.05 -13.14 -21.38
C GLY A 168 0.42 -14.06 -20.23
N GLU A 169 1.54 -14.76 -20.33
CA GLU A 169 2.05 -15.64 -19.29
C GLU A 169 2.84 -14.84 -18.25
N ILE A 170 2.77 -15.30 -17.00
CA ILE A 170 3.53 -14.75 -15.89
C ILE A 170 4.47 -15.80 -15.33
N GLU A 171 5.70 -15.38 -15.05
CA GLU A 171 6.76 -16.25 -14.54
C GLU A 171 7.45 -15.56 -13.37
N ALA A 172 7.83 -16.31 -12.33
CA ALA A 172 8.74 -15.80 -11.33
C ALA A 172 10.15 -15.79 -11.88
N VAL A 173 10.89 -14.69 -11.69
CA VAL A 173 12.28 -14.54 -12.11
C VAL A 173 13.23 -14.35 -10.93
N SER A 174 12.72 -14.45 -9.73
CA SER A 174 13.50 -14.46 -8.49
C SER A 174 12.89 -15.37 -7.45
N ASN A 175 13.74 -15.86 -6.55
CA ASN A 175 13.34 -16.61 -5.38
C ASN A 175 14.25 -16.24 -4.21
N VAL A 176 13.75 -15.41 -3.31
CA VAL A 176 14.48 -14.92 -2.15
C VAL A 176 13.70 -15.18 -0.86
N GLU A 177 14.42 -15.19 0.25
CA GLU A 177 13.83 -15.51 1.56
C GLU A 177 13.10 -14.33 2.20
N THR A 178 13.54 -13.09 1.93
CA THR A 178 13.09 -11.91 2.65
C THR A 178 12.28 -10.93 1.81
N GLY A 179 12.46 -10.95 0.50
CA GLY A 179 11.71 -10.14 -0.47
C GLY A 179 12.58 -9.31 -1.39
N LEU A 180 12.12 -9.21 -2.64
CA LEU A 180 12.59 -8.26 -3.65
C LEU A 180 11.42 -7.37 -4.09
N PHE A 181 11.72 -6.08 -4.29
CA PHE A 181 10.72 -5.06 -4.55
C PHE A 181 11.17 -4.12 -5.66
N ARG A 182 10.20 -3.53 -6.36
CA ARG A 182 10.36 -2.42 -7.31
C ARG A 182 11.46 -2.66 -8.34
N PRO A 183 11.26 -3.61 -9.25
CA PRO A 183 12.24 -3.91 -10.29
C PRO A 183 12.42 -2.71 -11.23
N ILE A 184 13.66 -2.50 -11.66
CA ILE A 184 14.05 -1.53 -12.68
C ILE A 184 14.77 -2.32 -13.76
N PRO A 185 14.10 -2.67 -14.86
CA PRO A 185 14.73 -3.38 -15.97
C PRO A 185 15.69 -2.47 -16.72
N LEU A 186 16.86 -2.98 -17.05
CA LEU A 186 17.93 -2.28 -17.74
C LEU A 186 18.03 -2.69 -19.20
N GLU A 187 18.70 -1.86 -20.01
CA GLU A 187 18.87 -2.12 -21.46
C GLU A 187 19.70 -3.37 -21.75
N ASP A 188 20.56 -3.78 -20.85
CA ASP A 188 21.37 -5.00 -20.95
C ASP A 188 20.59 -6.29 -20.58
N GLY A 189 19.32 -6.14 -20.24
CA GLY A 189 18.43 -7.24 -19.85
C GLY A 189 18.50 -7.64 -18.36
N SER A 190 19.40 -7.07 -17.59
CA SER A 190 19.46 -7.26 -16.14
C SER A 190 18.39 -6.42 -15.43
N ILE A 191 18.15 -6.69 -14.16
CA ILE A 191 17.19 -5.97 -13.30
C ILE A 191 17.91 -5.48 -12.05
N ILE A 192 17.69 -4.21 -11.70
CA ILE A 192 17.93 -3.71 -10.35
C ILE A 192 16.64 -3.85 -9.56
N ALA A 193 16.73 -4.41 -8.35
CA ALA A 193 15.61 -4.46 -7.41
C ALA A 193 16.10 -4.18 -6.00
N PHE A 194 15.17 -3.89 -5.08
CA PHE A 194 15.49 -3.62 -3.68
C PHE A 194 15.21 -4.86 -2.85
N ARG A 195 16.29 -5.46 -2.29
CA ARG A 195 16.19 -6.59 -1.38
C ARG A 195 15.93 -6.09 0.04
N TYR A 196 14.90 -6.60 0.67
CA TYR A 196 14.62 -6.35 2.07
C TYR A 196 15.53 -7.18 2.97
N GLY A 197 16.02 -6.58 4.04
CA GLY A 197 16.89 -7.23 5.04
C GLY A 197 16.75 -6.56 6.41
N GLY A 198 17.51 -7.04 7.38
CA GLY A 198 17.48 -6.50 8.74
C GLY A 198 17.86 -5.02 8.84
N ASP A 199 18.67 -4.53 7.93
CA ASP A 199 19.12 -3.13 7.85
C ASP A 199 18.30 -2.28 6.88
N GLY A 200 17.17 -2.81 6.36
CA GLY A 200 16.30 -2.14 5.42
C GLY A 200 16.44 -2.63 3.98
N PHE A 201 16.25 -1.73 3.01
CA PHE A 201 16.29 -2.05 1.60
C PHE A 201 17.66 -1.81 0.99
N THR A 202 18.21 -2.84 0.34
CA THR A 202 19.52 -2.76 -0.35
C THR A 202 19.31 -3.00 -1.85
N PRO A 203 19.79 -2.12 -2.75
CA PRO A 203 19.73 -2.37 -4.19
C PRO A 203 20.60 -3.56 -4.56
N VAL A 204 20.05 -4.44 -5.38
CA VAL A 204 20.73 -5.60 -5.95
C VAL A 204 20.48 -5.67 -7.44
N GLN A 205 21.46 -6.14 -8.21
CA GLN A 205 21.33 -6.38 -9.65
C GLN A 205 21.44 -7.87 -9.94
N PHE A 206 20.59 -8.36 -10.82
CA PHE A 206 20.58 -9.78 -11.22
C PHE A 206 20.03 -9.97 -12.62
N ASP A 207 20.33 -11.13 -13.24
CA ASP A 207 19.74 -11.56 -14.49
C ASP A 207 18.40 -12.25 -14.23
N PRO A 208 17.27 -11.80 -14.82
CA PRO A 208 15.97 -12.42 -14.62
C PRO A 208 15.91 -13.75 -15.39
N LYS A 209 15.95 -14.86 -14.68
CA LYS A 209 15.80 -16.19 -15.25
C LYS A 209 14.47 -16.78 -14.79
N PRO A 210 13.60 -17.22 -15.73
CA PRO A 210 12.37 -17.90 -15.36
C PRO A 210 12.62 -19.09 -14.46
N LEU A 211 11.73 -19.27 -13.51
CA LEU A 211 11.72 -20.41 -12.58
C LEU A 211 10.58 -21.34 -12.97
N ASP A 212 10.84 -22.63 -13.02
CA ASP A 212 9.95 -23.64 -13.60
C ASP A 212 8.67 -23.90 -12.77
N ASP A 213 8.58 -23.43 -11.53
CA ASP A 213 7.42 -23.71 -10.65
C ASP A 213 6.92 -22.45 -9.93
N LEU A 214 5.72 -21.99 -10.29
CA LEU A 214 4.98 -20.89 -9.67
C LEU A 214 4.02 -21.33 -8.57
N GLY A 215 3.97 -22.61 -8.24
CA GLY A 215 3.08 -23.12 -7.19
C GLY A 215 3.41 -22.51 -5.84
N THR A 216 2.61 -21.52 -5.39
CA THR A 216 2.84 -20.69 -4.20
C THR A 216 3.24 -21.46 -2.96
N ILE A 217 2.49 -22.51 -2.62
CA ILE A 217 2.76 -23.32 -1.42
C ILE A 217 3.93 -24.28 -1.65
N ARG A 218 4.05 -24.86 -2.85
CA ARG A 218 5.14 -25.80 -3.17
C ARG A 218 6.47 -25.09 -3.27
N PHE A 219 6.52 -23.92 -3.89
CA PHE A 219 7.73 -23.16 -4.13
C PHE A 219 8.40 -22.73 -2.82
N MET A 220 7.65 -22.07 -1.94
CA MET A 220 8.15 -21.68 -0.61
C MET A 220 8.36 -22.88 0.30
N GLY A 221 7.41 -23.81 0.32
CA GLY A 221 7.49 -25.01 1.13
C GLY A 221 8.72 -25.87 0.78
N ASN A 222 9.03 -26.05 -0.49
CA ASN A 222 10.18 -26.82 -0.92
C ASN A 222 11.52 -26.15 -0.52
N GLU A 223 11.62 -24.82 -0.59
CA GLU A 223 12.82 -24.11 -0.12
C GLU A 223 13.00 -24.21 1.40
N VAL A 224 11.93 -24.04 2.15
CA VAL A 224 11.96 -24.19 3.61
C VAL A 224 12.28 -25.64 4.00
N ILE A 225 11.66 -26.63 3.37
CA ILE A 225 11.93 -28.06 3.61
C ILE A 225 13.37 -28.43 3.23
N ARG A 226 13.93 -27.87 2.14
CA ARG A 226 15.32 -28.09 1.76
C ARG A 226 16.30 -27.63 2.85
N LYS A 227 15.99 -26.51 3.51
CA LYS A 227 16.79 -25.96 4.63
C LYS A 227 16.51 -26.67 5.97
N HIS A 228 15.29 -27.13 6.15
CA HIS A 228 14.82 -27.77 7.38
C HIS A 228 14.10 -29.08 7.06
N PRO A 229 14.81 -30.16 6.70
CA PRO A 229 14.21 -31.42 6.24
C PRO A 229 13.19 -32.05 7.21
N GLN A 230 13.31 -31.75 8.51
CA GLN A 230 12.34 -32.18 9.53
C GLN A 230 10.93 -31.65 9.30
N LEU A 231 10.79 -30.57 8.51
CA LEU A 231 9.48 -29.98 8.20
C LEU A 231 8.70 -30.77 7.15
N SER A 232 9.35 -31.71 6.44
CA SER A 232 8.70 -32.54 5.43
C SER A 232 7.59 -33.44 6.02
N GLU A 233 7.68 -33.72 7.30
CA GLU A 233 6.69 -34.54 8.03
C GLU A 233 5.56 -33.71 8.65
N TRP A 234 5.68 -32.38 8.63
CA TRP A 234 4.65 -31.51 9.18
C TRP A 234 3.45 -31.43 8.24
N GLN A 235 2.29 -31.66 8.80
CA GLN A 235 1.01 -31.44 8.12
C GLN A 235 0.40 -30.15 8.64
N VAL A 236 -0.02 -29.28 7.72
CA VAL A 236 -0.82 -28.10 8.08
C VAL A 236 -2.22 -28.60 8.41
N GLY A 237 -2.61 -28.45 9.68
CA GLY A 237 -3.99 -28.71 10.09
C GLY A 237 -4.95 -27.73 9.40
N SER A 238 -6.11 -28.22 8.98
CA SER A 238 -7.17 -27.35 8.47
C SER A 238 -8.01 -26.83 9.64
N PRO A 239 -8.38 -25.54 9.69
CA PRO A 239 -9.38 -25.06 10.64
C PRO A 239 -10.71 -25.83 10.55
N ALA A 240 -11.02 -26.42 9.39
CA ALA A 240 -12.21 -27.25 9.19
C ALA A 240 -12.13 -28.60 9.93
N ASP A 241 -10.93 -29.05 10.30
CA ASP A 241 -10.73 -30.31 11.05
C ASP A 241 -10.90 -30.11 12.56
N ILE A 242 -11.06 -28.85 13.01
CA ILE A 242 -11.32 -28.55 14.43
C ILE A 242 -12.82 -28.66 14.67
N SER A 243 -13.22 -29.69 15.46
CA SER A 243 -14.57 -29.78 15.95
C SER A 243 -14.83 -28.68 16.98
N LEU A 244 -15.73 -27.77 16.69
CA LEU A 244 -16.10 -26.71 17.65
C LEU A 244 -16.67 -27.30 18.92
N ASP A 245 -17.39 -28.40 18.83
CA ASP A 245 -17.99 -29.09 20.00
C ASP A 245 -16.93 -29.61 20.98
N ASP A 246 -15.72 -29.93 20.48
CA ASP A 246 -14.60 -30.39 21.31
C ASP A 246 -13.86 -29.26 22.02
N VAL A 247 -13.95 -28.04 21.52
CA VAL A 247 -13.23 -26.86 22.06
C VAL A 247 -14.12 -25.88 22.81
N VAL A 248 -15.43 -25.93 22.56
CA VAL A 248 -16.40 -25.09 23.28
C VAL A 248 -16.61 -25.67 24.67
N THR A 249 -16.17 -24.94 25.70
CA THR A 249 -16.32 -25.33 27.10
C THR A 249 -17.59 -24.79 27.74
N SER A 250 -18.11 -23.67 27.21
CA SER A 250 -19.36 -23.06 27.68
C SER A 250 -19.95 -22.16 26.63
N GLU A 251 -21.25 -22.07 26.55
CA GLU A 251 -22.00 -21.13 25.74
C GLU A 251 -22.97 -20.35 26.63
N GLY A 252 -23.28 -19.13 26.29
CA GLY A 252 -24.22 -18.31 27.01
C GLY A 252 -24.35 -16.89 26.46
N GLU A 253 -25.32 -16.15 26.98
CA GLU A 253 -25.49 -14.75 26.65
C GLU A 253 -24.36 -13.92 27.28
N TYR A 254 -23.62 -13.19 26.45
CA TYR A 254 -22.58 -12.28 26.93
C TYR A 254 -23.21 -11.01 27.48
N ARG A 255 -22.85 -10.64 28.72
CA ARG A 255 -23.30 -9.42 29.38
C ARG A 255 -22.10 -8.51 29.65
N PRO A 256 -21.87 -7.47 28.84
CA PRO A 256 -20.70 -6.59 28.95
C PRO A 256 -20.55 -5.99 30.36
N SER A 257 -21.63 -5.40 30.88
CA SER A 257 -21.64 -4.69 32.16
C SER A 257 -21.28 -5.56 33.38
N GLY A 258 -21.48 -6.88 33.29
CA GLY A 258 -21.08 -7.83 34.32
C GLY A 258 -19.63 -8.29 34.25
N ASN A 259 -18.94 -7.97 33.16
CA ASN A 259 -17.60 -8.43 32.84
C ASN A 259 -16.58 -7.29 32.72
N ILE A 260 -16.92 -6.08 33.14
CA ILE A 260 -16.02 -4.93 33.13
C ILE A 260 -14.88 -5.15 34.15
N GLY A 261 -13.65 -5.11 33.69
CA GLY A 261 -12.44 -5.22 34.48
C GLY A 261 -11.48 -4.09 34.23
N LEU A 262 -10.53 -3.89 35.14
CA LEU A 262 -9.44 -2.90 34.97
C LEU A 262 -8.53 -3.36 33.82
N GLU A 263 -8.48 -2.56 32.75
CA GLU A 263 -7.63 -2.80 31.58
C GLU A 263 -6.24 -2.16 31.73
N SER A 264 -6.21 -0.89 32.20
CA SER A 264 -4.96 -0.18 32.38
C SER A 264 -5.07 0.92 33.44
N MET A 265 -3.93 1.26 34.02
CA MET A 265 -3.78 2.37 34.97
C MET A 265 -2.42 3.03 34.75
N TYR A 266 -2.41 4.36 34.59
CA TYR A 266 -1.16 5.09 34.38
C TYR A 266 -1.26 6.56 34.85
N PRO A 267 -0.09 7.18 35.17
CA PRO A 267 -0.05 8.60 35.51
C PRO A 267 -0.30 9.45 34.25
N ILE A 268 -0.95 10.58 34.46
CA ILE A 268 -1.24 11.56 33.40
C ILE A 268 -0.78 12.96 33.82
N ILE A 269 -0.40 13.76 32.83
CA ILE A 269 -0.21 15.20 32.98
C ILE A 269 -1.20 15.85 32.01
N GLU A 270 -2.12 16.64 32.54
CA GLU A 270 -3.13 17.33 31.72
C GLU A 270 -3.03 18.83 31.95
N GLY A 271 -3.20 19.60 30.89
CA GLY A 271 -3.31 21.05 30.97
C GLY A 271 -4.72 21.47 31.40
N TYR A 272 -4.80 22.40 32.34
CA TYR A 272 -6.08 22.99 32.75
C TYR A 272 -5.87 24.46 33.09
N LYS A 273 -6.61 25.38 32.43
CA LYS A 273 -6.58 26.85 32.68
C LYS A 273 -5.15 27.39 32.82
N ASP A 274 -4.33 27.19 31.84
CA ASP A 274 -2.92 27.62 31.81
C ASP A 274 -2.00 26.98 32.88
N SER A 275 -2.48 25.99 33.57
CA SER A 275 -1.70 25.21 34.53
C SER A 275 -1.63 23.73 34.19
N ALA A 276 -0.61 23.04 34.69
CA ALA A 276 -0.46 21.60 34.59
C ALA A 276 -1.07 20.91 35.82
N SER A 277 -1.84 19.86 35.54
CA SER A 277 -2.41 18.96 36.54
C SER A 277 -1.74 17.61 36.46
N LEU A 278 -1.27 17.09 37.60
CA LEU A 278 -0.78 15.71 37.71
C LEU A 278 -1.90 14.80 38.20
N GLY A 279 -2.03 13.65 37.59
CA GLY A 279 -3.13 12.75 37.90
C GLY A 279 -2.88 11.30 37.53
N MET A 280 -3.93 10.51 37.67
CA MET A 280 -4.00 9.10 37.30
C MET A 280 -5.20 8.87 36.42
N ARG A 281 -5.03 8.01 35.41
CA ARG A 281 -6.12 7.50 34.59
C ARG A 281 -6.27 6.00 34.81
N PHE A 282 -7.52 5.58 34.90
CA PHE A 282 -7.93 4.20 35.01
C PHE A 282 -8.88 3.89 33.85
N ASN A 283 -8.57 2.89 33.07
CA ASN A 283 -9.44 2.44 31.99
C ASN A 283 -9.96 1.04 32.35
N PHE A 284 -11.24 0.87 32.16
CA PHE A 284 -11.93 -0.38 32.39
C PHE A 284 -12.65 -0.76 31.11
N SER A 285 -12.66 -2.03 30.77
CA SER A 285 -13.45 -2.56 29.64
C SER A 285 -13.88 -4.00 29.92
N ASP A 286 -14.91 -4.41 29.21
CA ASP A 286 -15.23 -5.82 29.06
C ASP A 286 -14.34 -6.46 27.98
N ALA A 287 -14.31 -7.79 27.92
CA ALA A 287 -13.44 -8.54 26.99
C ALA A 287 -13.69 -8.23 25.50
N LEU A 288 -14.92 -7.84 25.15
CA LEU A 288 -15.30 -7.48 23.77
C LEU A 288 -15.28 -5.97 23.52
N ARG A 289 -14.94 -5.18 24.55
CA ARG A 289 -14.93 -3.71 24.50
C ARG A 289 -16.25 -3.07 24.07
N LEU A 290 -17.37 -3.74 24.37
CA LEU A 290 -18.70 -3.19 24.17
C LEU A 290 -19.04 -2.13 25.22
N ASP A 291 -18.53 -2.30 26.46
CA ASP A 291 -18.60 -1.31 27.53
C ASP A 291 -17.19 -0.85 27.90
N THR A 292 -16.93 0.43 27.82
CA THR A 292 -15.67 1.03 28.28
C THR A 292 -15.94 2.17 29.23
N LEU A 293 -15.14 2.24 30.30
CA LEU A 293 -15.18 3.31 31.30
C LEU A 293 -13.78 3.85 31.53
N SER A 294 -13.60 5.14 31.30
CA SER A 294 -12.35 5.84 31.63
C SER A 294 -12.60 6.81 32.77
N LEU A 295 -11.80 6.69 33.80
CA LEU A 295 -11.80 7.60 34.96
C LEU A 295 -10.45 8.30 35.00
N SER A 296 -10.42 9.62 35.06
CA SER A 296 -9.20 10.35 35.39
C SER A 296 -9.43 11.28 36.59
N ALA A 297 -8.41 11.34 37.44
CA ALA A 297 -8.40 12.26 38.55
C ALA A 297 -7.02 12.93 38.60
N GLY A 298 -6.97 14.24 38.64
CA GLY A 298 -5.78 15.03 38.65
C GLY A 298 -5.89 16.20 39.64
N TYR A 299 -4.73 16.75 39.99
CA TYR A 299 -4.63 17.91 40.86
C TYR A 299 -3.65 18.94 40.28
N SER A 300 -4.13 20.17 40.08
CA SER A 300 -3.29 21.26 39.59
C SER A 300 -2.33 21.71 40.68
N LEU A 301 -1.05 21.79 40.30
CA LEU A 301 0.04 22.24 41.21
C LEU A 301 0.17 23.77 41.21
N ASP A 302 -0.55 24.46 40.34
CA ASP A 302 -0.49 25.90 40.28
C ASP A 302 -1.09 26.57 41.52
N GLY A 303 -0.25 27.37 42.21
CA GLY A 303 -0.60 28.07 43.45
C GLY A 303 -1.57 29.25 43.23
N GLU A 304 -1.71 29.76 42.01
CA GLU A 304 -2.58 30.88 41.69
C GLU A 304 -4.05 30.47 41.51
N LEU A 305 -4.29 29.17 41.24
CA LEU A 305 -5.66 28.67 41.16
C LEU A 305 -6.32 28.57 42.54
N PRO A 306 -7.59 28.97 42.68
CA PRO A 306 -8.37 28.73 43.89
C PRO A 306 -8.37 27.25 44.27
N SER A 307 -8.29 26.93 45.55
CA SER A 307 -8.22 25.55 46.05
C SER A 307 -9.36 24.65 45.55
N LYS A 308 -10.53 25.23 45.27
CA LYS A 308 -11.72 24.52 44.76
C LYS A 308 -11.60 24.15 43.27
N GLU A 309 -10.70 24.80 42.54
CA GLU A 309 -10.52 24.61 41.07
C GLU A 309 -9.28 23.73 40.75
N ARG A 310 -8.51 23.32 41.76
CA ARG A 310 -7.33 22.48 41.59
C ARG A 310 -7.63 21.01 41.31
N PRO A 311 -8.65 20.38 41.92
CA PRO A 311 -8.96 18.98 41.57
C PRO A 311 -9.72 18.91 40.23
N ASN A 312 -9.27 17.98 39.36
CA ASN A 312 -9.88 17.68 38.09
C ASN A 312 -10.33 16.23 38.08
N ILE A 313 -11.57 15.95 37.70
CA ILE A 313 -12.10 14.60 37.60
C ILE A 313 -12.81 14.51 36.25
N SER A 314 -12.52 13.48 35.48
CA SER A 314 -13.23 13.14 34.26
C SER A 314 -13.72 11.70 34.31
N ILE A 315 -14.94 11.50 33.87
CA ILE A 315 -15.59 10.18 33.75
C ILE A 315 -16.14 10.10 32.33
N GLU A 316 -15.70 9.11 31.60
CA GLU A 316 -16.20 8.82 30.26
C GLU A 316 -16.67 7.36 30.21
N TYR A 317 -17.93 7.17 29.86
CA TYR A 317 -18.49 5.85 29.65
C TYR A 317 -19.00 5.76 28.20
N LYS A 318 -18.64 4.66 27.54
CA LYS A 318 -19.07 4.37 26.15
C LYS A 318 -19.66 2.97 26.11
N HIS A 319 -20.82 2.86 25.50
CA HIS A 319 -21.50 1.61 25.16
C HIS A 319 -21.63 1.55 23.64
N THR A 320 -21.29 0.39 23.04
CA THR A 320 -21.27 0.19 21.57
C THR A 320 -22.34 -0.81 21.18
#